data_a08e8a0aadb5e6fb638596418e3f7eaa
#
_entry.id   a08e8a0aadb5e6fb638596418e3f7eaa
#
_cell.length_a   1.000
_cell.length_b   1.000
_cell.length_c   1.000
_cell.angle_alpha   90.00
_cell.angle_beta   90.00
_cell.angle_gamma   90.00
#
_symmetry.space_group_name_H-M   'P 1'
#
loop_
_entity.id
_entity.type
_entity.pdbx_description
1 polymer ?
#
loop_
_entity_poly.entity_id
_entity_poly.type
_entity_poly.pdbx_seq_one_letter_code
_entity_poly.pdbx_strand_id
1 'polypeptide(L)'
;MEVEVISRERIRPSSPTPPDLKTYKISLLDQLIPPIPVPTVYFYHNTQTTIPVPDVIAKTSLILKHSLAQTLTNFYPFAGKIKDRISVDCNDEGVYYVESRVSNHMSEFLTNPDTRSTRLLLPRKSSAQMDSNACLNVVTIQASFFKCGGVALAICASHKIIDGQTYITFLKAWAETTRGFAMEMECPFFLPSNSLFPQNAALPEDSTLFMWPLLLNQTKFVTRRLVFNASALTSLKAKASSSSFFPSRFEAVSGLIWKCAISASNSSQGTQKPSVLSFTVNFRQKIFPSVNKFVMGNLFWNGVAQSGPDTGAELHHLVRILRDEISKIDRDFISQMQGEHGFAKVVERLEELREAYLDKGANYYAFSSVCNAGIYEVDFGWGKPAWVTLPGTDDSLGMNVIFLLDTRSGDGIEALITLVEEDMAEFEKDPELLAFASFEQSPLEID
;
A
#
# COMPACT_ATOMS: atom_id res chain seq x y z
N MET A 1 -18.89 17.62 1.74
CA MET A 1 -19.20 16.36 2.45
C MET A 1 -18.93 16.58 3.94
N GLU A 2 -19.85 16.20 4.80
CA GLU A 2 -19.71 16.25 6.26
C GLU A 2 -19.67 14.80 6.80
N VAL A 3 -18.77 14.54 7.76
CA VAL A 3 -18.55 13.24 8.38
C VAL A 3 -18.69 13.39 9.89
N GLU A 4 -19.77 12.85 10.43
CA GLU A 4 -20.10 12.86 11.86
C GLU A 4 -19.64 11.55 12.50
N VAL A 5 -18.78 11.60 13.52
CA VAL A 5 -18.39 10.41 14.28
C VAL A 5 -19.48 10.04 15.26
N ILE A 6 -19.97 8.78 15.18
CA ILE A 6 -21.04 8.24 16.01
C ILE A 6 -20.47 7.51 17.24
N SER A 7 -19.45 6.65 17.03
CA SER A 7 -18.88 5.85 18.11
C SER A 7 -17.37 5.67 17.94
N ARG A 8 -16.71 5.42 19.05
CA ARG A 8 -15.31 5.02 19.13
C ARG A 8 -15.20 3.90 20.15
N GLU A 9 -14.60 2.79 19.74
CA GLU A 9 -14.47 1.60 20.60
C GLU A 9 -13.21 0.80 20.29
N ARG A 10 -12.92 -0.20 21.08
CA ARG A 10 -11.86 -1.17 20.84
C ARG A 10 -12.48 -2.52 20.53
N ILE A 11 -12.19 -3.03 19.34
CA ILE A 11 -12.59 -4.39 18.97
C ILE A 11 -11.48 -5.34 19.34
N ARG A 12 -11.73 -6.14 20.38
CA ARG A 12 -10.78 -7.13 20.90
C ARG A 12 -10.93 -8.47 20.20
N PRO A 13 -9.90 -9.32 20.17
CA PRO A 13 -10.04 -10.71 19.74
C PRO A 13 -11.19 -11.42 20.50
N SER A 14 -11.93 -12.30 19.83
CA SER A 14 -13.00 -13.07 20.43
C SER A 14 -12.50 -14.12 21.44
N SER A 15 -11.24 -14.51 21.35
CA SER A 15 -10.55 -15.37 22.30
C SER A 15 -9.22 -14.73 22.70
N PRO A 16 -8.78 -14.87 23.97
CA PRO A 16 -7.53 -14.25 24.42
C PRO A 16 -6.33 -14.88 23.74
N THR A 17 -5.34 -14.06 23.43
CA THR A 17 -4.04 -14.53 22.89
C THR A 17 -3.34 -15.43 23.91
N PRO A 18 -2.90 -16.65 23.54
CA PRO A 18 -2.16 -17.55 24.40
C PRO A 18 -0.93 -16.89 25.05
N PRO A 19 -0.54 -17.29 26.28
CA PRO A 19 0.57 -16.65 27.00
C PRO A 19 1.91 -16.68 26.25
N ASP A 20 2.19 -17.73 25.51
CA ASP A 20 3.40 -17.91 24.69
C ASP A 20 3.44 -17.02 23.44
N LEU A 21 2.28 -16.49 23.03
CA LEU A 21 2.13 -15.59 21.87
C LEU A 21 1.97 -14.11 22.27
N LYS A 22 2.06 -13.77 23.57
CA LYS A 22 1.88 -12.38 24.03
C LYS A 22 2.96 -11.40 23.56
N THR A 23 4.06 -11.90 23.02
CA THR A 23 5.10 -11.08 22.40
C THR A 23 5.39 -11.60 21.00
N TYR A 24 5.05 -10.81 20.00
CA TYR A 24 5.44 -11.08 18.61
C TYR A 24 6.79 -10.44 18.32
N LYS A 25 7.77 -11.26 17.94
CA LYS A 25 9.12 -10.81 17.56
C LYS A 25 9.11 -10.32 16.12
N ILE A 26 9.54 -9.10 15.91
CA ILE A 26 9.65 -8.46 14.57
C ILE A 26 10.85 -9.05 13.84
N SER A 27 10.72 -9.42 12.58
CA SER A 27 11.83 -9.91 11.75
C SER A 27 12.85 -8.79 11.45
N LEU A 28 14.05 -9.16 11.02
CA LEU A 28 15.07 -8.19 10.58
C LEU A 28 14.55 -7.30 9.46
N LEU A 29 13.79 -7.85 8.50
CA LEU A 29 13.20 -7.05 7.42
C LEU A 29 12.12 -6.09 7.93
N ASP A 30 11.30 -6.52 8.91
CA ASP A 30 10.35 -5.62 9.57
C ASP A 30 11.06 -4.49 10.33
N GLN A 31 12.24 -4.75 10.91
CA GLN A 31 13.01 -3.72 11.62
C GLN A 31 13.41 -2.57 10.69
N LEU A 32 13.61 -2.82 9.39
CA LEU A 32 13.97 -1.82 8.39
C LEU A 32 12.82 -0.87 8.01
N ILE A 33 11.59 -1.17 8.42
CA ILE A 33 10.42 -0.40 8.04
C ILE A 33 10.00 0.52 9.19
N PRO A 34 9.75 1.83 8.94
CA PRO A 34 9.26 2.74 9.96
C PRO A 34 7.80 2.41 10.35
N PRO A 35 7.35 2.73 11.56
CA PRO A 35 5.98 2.46 12.03
C PRO A 35 4.97 3.48 11.46
N ILE A 36 4.99 3.71 10.15
CA ILE A 36 4.06 4.62 9.49
C ILE A 36 2.74 3.93 9.17
N PRO A 37 1.58 4.58 9.39
CA PRO A 37 0.30 4.05 8.97
C PRO A 37 0.12 4.22 7.45
N VAL A 38 -0.25 3.14 6.77
CA VAL A 38 -0.65 3.17 5.36
C VAL A 38 -2.17 3.11 5.30
N PRO A 39 -2.85 4.20 4.88
CA PRO A 39 -4.29 4.25 4.78
C PRO A 39 -4.78 3.66 3.46
N THR A 40 -5.86 2.90 3.51
CA THR A 40 -6.61 2.43 2.33
C THR A 40 -8.10 2.56 2.60
N VAL A 41 -8.90 2.95 1.61
CA VAL A 41 -10.36 3.08 1.74
C VAL A 41 -11.03 2.23 0.67
N TYR A 42 -11.95 1.37 1.11
CA TYR A 42 -12.80 0.51 0.29
C TYR A 42 -14.23 1.02 0.30
N PHE A 43 -14.84 1.20 -0.86
CA PHE A 43 -16.21 1.66 -1.00
C PHE A 43 -17.11 0.53 -1.45
N TYR A 44 -18.20 0.28 -0.69
CA TYR A 44 -19.18 -0.77 -0.99
C TYR A 44 -20.58 -0.16 -1.12
N HIS A 45 -21.25 -0.44 -2.23
CA HIS A 45 -22.65 -0.05 -2.41
C HIS A 45 -23.56 -0.83 -1.47
N ASN A 46 -24.70 -0.21 -1.07
CA ASN A 46 -25.76 -0.95 -0.44
C ASN A 46 -26.49 -1.81 -1.47
N THR A 47 -26.42 -3.13 -1.31
CA THR A 47 -27.12 -4.11 -2.17
C THR A 47 -28.47 -4.54 -1.59
N GLN A 48 -28.82 -4.14 -0.35
CA GLN A 48 -30.04 -4.54 0.34
C GLN A 48 -31.13 -3.47 0.20
N THR A 49 -31.64 -3.27 -1.02
CA THR A 49 -32.59 -2.19 -1.36
C THR A 49 -33.99 -2.36 -0.78
N THR A 50 -34.34 -3.56 -0.32
CA THR A 50 -35.67 -3.88 0.28
C THR A 50 -35.73 -3.65 1.79
N ILE A 51 -34.59 -3.41 2.44
CA ILE A 51 -34.47 -3.20 3.88
C ILE A 51 -34.32 -1.70 4.15
N PRO A 52 -34.96 -1.13 5.19
CA PRO A 52 -34.75 0.25 5.58
C PRO A 52 -33.28 0.54 5.85
N VAL A 53 -32.76 1.68 5.35
CA VAL A 53 -31.34 2.05 5.48
C VAL A 53 -30.81 2.01 6.92
N PRO A 54 -31.55 2.47 7.96
CA PRO A 54 -31.08 2.34 9.34
C PRO A 54 -30.85 0.89 9.78
N ASP A 55 -31.69 -0.05 9.33
CA ASP A 55 -31.56 -1.47 9.66
C ASP A 55 -30.38 -2.10 8.92
N VAL A 56 -30.15 -1.71 7.66
CA VAL A 56 -28.95 -2.11 6.90
C VAL A 56 -27.68 -1.66 7.63
N ILE A 57 -27.62 -0.40 8.05
CA ILE A 57 -26.46 0.17 8.78
C ILE A 57 -26.25 -0.58 10.09
N ALA A 58 -27.29 -0.78 10.89
CA ALA A 58 -27.18 -1.47 12.17
C ALA A 58 -26.69 -2.91 12.01
N LYS A 59 -27.21 -3.65 11.03
CA LYS A 59 -26.79 -5.01 10.70
C LYS A 59 -25.36 -5.06 10.23
N THR A 60 -24.98 -4.17 9.31
CA THR A 60 -23.61 -4.09 8.76
C THR A 60 -22.59 -3.77 9.84
N SER A 61 -22.90 -2.80 10.72
CA SER A 61 -22.06 -2.46 11.88
C SER A 61 -21.81 -3.67 12.79
N LEU A 62 -22.89 -4.38 13.17
CA LEU A 62 -22.80 -5.54 14.04
C LEU A 62 -21.96 -6.67 13.44
N ILE A 63 -22.19 -6.99 12.17
CA ILE A 63 -21.50 -8.06 11.45
C ILE A 63 -20.00 -7.72 11.33
N LEU A 64 -19.65 -6.50 10.94
CA LEU A 64 -18.25 -6.07 10.80
C LEU A 64 -17.49 -6.19 12.12
N LYS A 65 -18.07 -5.72 13.23
CA LYS A 65 -17.41 -5.78 14.54
C LYS A 65 -17.23 -7.22 15.04
N HIS A 66 -18.28 -8.04 14.88
CA HIS A 66 -18.25 -9.43 15.32
C HIS A 66 -17.21 -10.25 14.52
N SER A 67 -17.24 -10.16 13.21
CA SER A 67 -16.29 -10.87 12.33
C SER A 67 -14.87 -10.36 12.53
N LEU A 68 -14.67 -9.05 12.77
CA LEU A 68 -13.35 -8.51 13.09
C LEU A 68 -12.79 -9.13 14.38
N ALA A 69 -13.61 -9.21 15.44
CA ALA A 69 -13.21 -9.84 16.70
C ALA A 69 -12.76 -11.30 16.51
N GLN A 70 -13.49 -12.05 15.68
CA GLN A 70 -13.15 -13.44 15.34
C GLN A 70 -11.83 -13.51 14.54
N THR A 71 -11.67 -12.66 13.52
CA THR A 71 -10.47 -12.62 12.68
C THR A 71 -9.22 -12.26 13.50
N LEU A 72 -9.34 -11.32 14.43
CA LEU A 72 -8.24 -10.90 15.30
C LEU A 72 -7.72 -12.02 16.22
N THR A 73 -8.48 -13.07 16.48
CA THR A 73 -8.00 -14.24 17.21
C THR A 73 -6.83 -14.93 16.49
N ASN A 74 -6.91 -15.02 15.16
CA ASN A 74 -5.84 -15.57 14.33
C ASN A 74 -4.78 -14.53 13.97
N PHE A 75 -5.19 -13.26 13.81
CA PHE A 75 -4.30 -12.13 13.53
C PHE A 75 -3.96 -11.36 14.82
N TYR A 76 -3.65 -12.08 15.89
CA TYR A 76 -3.45 -11.53 17.24
C TYR A 76 -2.44 -10.36 17.33
N PRO A 77 -1.33 -10.28 16.55
CA PRO A 77 -0.45 -9.12 16.61
C PRO A 77 -1.13 -7.82 16.16
N PHE A 78 -2.20 -7.90 15.33
CA PHE A 78 -2.92 -6.72 14.85
C PHE A 78 -3.83 -6.10 15.90
N ALA A 79 -4.19 -6.87 16.94
CA ALA A 79 -4.90 -6.37 18.12
C ALA A 79 -3.98 -5.83 19.21
N GLY A 80 -2.67 -5.84 18.97
CA GLY A 80 -1.62 -5.39 19.90
C GLY A 80 -1.12 -3.98 19.61
N LYS A 81 0.03 -3.66 20.22
CA LYS A 81 0.77 -2.42 20.06
C LYS A 81 2.24 -2.67 19.73
N ILE A 82 2.80 -1.86 18.86
CA ILE A 82 4.25 -1.81 18.65
C ILE A 82 4.87 -1.34 19.97
N LYS A 83 5.67 -2.21 20.59
CA LYS A 83 6.29 -1.95 21.88
C LYS A 83 7.62 -1.22 21.73
N ASP A 84 8.42 -1.71 20.81
CA ASP A 84 9.75 -1.21 20.51
C ASP A 84 10.18 -1.57 19.08
N ARG A 85 11.47 -1.46 18.77
CA ARG A 85 12.01 -1.74 17.43
C ARG A 85 12.00 -3.21 17.04
N ILE A 86 11.83 -4.11 18.00
CA ILE A 86 12.01 -5.56 17.83
C ILE A 86 10.80 -6.38 18.27
N SER A 87 9.74 -5.74 18.81
CA SER A 87 8.58 -6.48 19.32
C SER A 87 7.26 -5.74 19.23
N VAL A 88 6.18 -6.53 19.12
CA VAL A 88 4.79 -6.11 19.32
C VAL A 88 4.27 -6.75 20.60
N ASP A 89 3.65 -5.96 21.46
CA ASP A 89 2.93 -6.43 22.64
C ASP A 89 1.52 -6.86 22.23
N CYS A 90 1.30 -8.18 22.20
CA CYS A 90 0.02 -8.80 21.83
C CYS A 90 -0.91 -8.86 23.05
N ASN A 91 -1.22 -7.70 23.61
CA ASN A 91 -1.94 -7.51 24.86
C ASN A 91 -3.47 -7.57 24.74
N ASP A 92 -4.00 -7.86 23.55
CA ASP A 92 -5.44 -7.91 23.25
C ASP A 92 -6.18 -6.59 23.54
N GLU A 93 -5.49 -5.44 23.50
CA GLU A 93 -6.15 -4.14 23.68
C GLU A 93 -7.17 -3.90 22.57
N GLY A 94 -6.93 -4.45 21.40
CA GLY A 94 -7.85 -4.45 20.26
C GLY A 94 -7.60 -3.33 19.28
N VAL A 95 -8.24 -3.47 18.11
CA VAL A 95 -8.24 -2.50 17.02
C VAL A 95 -9.06 -1.27 17.43
N TYR A 96 -8.51 -0.07 17.27
CA TYR A 96 -9.28 1.16 17.41
C TYR A 96 -10.25 1.30 16.25
N TYR A 97 -11.55 1.25 16.55
CA TYR A 97 -12.64 1.22 15.59
C TYR A 97 -13.54 2.43 15.75
N VAL A 98 -13.78 3.12 14.64
CA VAL A 98 -14.62 4.33 14.60
C VAL A 98 -15.80 4.07 13.67
N GLU A 99 -16.99 4.49 14.08
CA GLU A 99 -18.14 4.58 13.17
C GLU A 99 -18.50 6.03 12.93
N SER A 100 -18.87 6.34 11.70
CA SER A 100 -19.30 7.68 11.31
C SER A 100 -20.44 7.64 10.29
N ARG A 101 -21.18 8.75 10.21
CA ARG A 101 -22.19 9.02 9.17
C ARG A 101 -21.64 10.02 8.18
N VAL A 102 -21.96 9.80 6.91
CA VAL A 102 -21.65 10.70 5.81
C VAL A 102 -22.94 11.32 5.29
N SER A 103 -22.98 12.65 5.20
CA SER A 103 -24.19 13.40 4.82
C SER A 103 -24.60 13.21 3.35
N ASN A 104 -23.71 12.74 2.48
CA ASN A 104 -23.93 12.55 1.05
C ASN A 104 -24.38 11.11 0.70
N HIS A 105 -24.91 10.92 -0.50
CA HIS A 105 -24.96 9.62 -1.14
C HIS A 105 -23.57 9.21 -1.65
N MET A 106 -23.28 7.91 -1.66
CA MET A 106 -21.98 7.42 -2.11
C MET A 106 -21.73 7.70 -3.61
N SER A 107 -22.77 7.60 -4.45
CA SER A 107 -22.70 7.93 -5.88
C SER A 107 -22.29 9.38 -6.13
N GLU A 108 -22.85 10.32 -5.35
CA GLU A 108 -22.48 11.74 -5.41
C GLU A 108 -20.98 11.95 -5.11
N PHE A 109 -20.47 11.25 -4.08
CA PHE A 109 -19.06 11.30 -3.72
C PHE A 109 -18.16 10.68 -4.80
N LEU A 110 -18.54 9.50 -5.31
CA LEU A 110 -17.75 8.77 -6.31
C LEU A 110 -17.79 9.39 -7.71
N THR A 111 -18.72 10.31 -8.00
CA THR A 111 -18.72 11.05 -9.28
C THR A 111 -17.49 11.95 -9.41
N ASN A 112 -17.03 12.55 -8.32
CA ASN A 112 -15.83 13.40 -8.31
C ASN A 112 -15.12 13.31 -6.95
N PRO A 113 -14.46 12.20 -6.64
CA PRO A 113 -13.82 12.01 -5.35
C PRO A 113 -12.53 12.82 -5.29
N ASP A 114 -12.41 13.65 -4.27
CA ASP A 114 -11.18 14.41 -4.01
C ASP A 114 -10.42 13.84 -2.79
N THR A 115 -9.10 14.04 -2.79
CA THR A 115 -8.20 13.56 -1.73
C THR A 115 -8.55 14.12 -0.35
N ARG A 116 -8.98 15.39 -0.28
CA ARG A 116 -9.31 16.05 0.99
C ARG A 116 -10.54 15.43 1.63
N SER A 117 -11.59 15.20 0.84
CA SER A 117 -12.83 14.56 1.30
C SER A 117 -12.58 13.09 1.67
N THR A 118 -11.75 12.38 0.92
CA THR A 118 -11.38 10.99 1.21
C THR A 118 -10.63 10.87 2.55
N ARG A 119 -9.80 11.85 2.91
CA ARG A 119 -9.12 11.92 4.22
C ARG A 119 -10.08 12.05 5.41
N LEU A 120 -11.28 12.61 5.22
CA LEU A 120 -12.28 12.69 6.29
C LEU A 120 -12.82 11.31 6.70
N LEU A 121 -12.67 10.31 5.83
CA LEU A 121 -13.07 8.92 6.08
C LEU A 121 -12.04 8.13 6.88
N LEU A 122 -10.84 8.68 7.12
CA LEU A 122 -9.79 8.01 7.88
C LEU A 122 -10.03 8.07 9.39
N PRO A 123 -9.64 7.03 10.16
CA PRO A 123 -9.84 7.00 11.60
C PRO A 123 -9.01 8.09 12.29
N ARG A 124 -9.70 9.12 12.79
CA ARG A 124 -9.10 10.22 13.55
C ARG A 124 -9.28 10.00 15.04
N LYS A 125 -8.20 10.10 15.80
CA LYS A 125 -8.30 10.19 17.25
C LYS A 125 -8.87 11.55 17.64
N SER A 126 -9.63 11.61 18.74
CA SER A 126 -10.05 12.90 19.30
C SER A 126 -8.84 13.70 19.77
N SER A 127 -8.93 15.03 19.77
CA SER A 127 -7.87 15.93 20.27
C SER A 127 -7.42 15.61 21.71
N ALA A 128 -8.33 15.04 22.52
CA ALA A 128 -8.04 14.54 23.88
C ALA A 128 -7.26 13.22 23.91
N GLN A 129 -7.16 12.49 22.79
CA GLN A 129 -6.45 11.20 22.65
C GLN A 129 -5.20 11.32 21.77
N MET A 130 -4.75 12.54 21.47
CA MET A 130 -3.47 12.78 20.81
C MET A 130 -2.29 12.57 21.80
N ASP A 131 -2.28 11.41 22.46
CA ASP A 131 -1.06 10.92 23.08
C ASP A 131 -0.03 10.65 21.97
N SER A 132 1.24 10.92 22.28
CA SER A 132 2.41 10.61 21.44
C SER A 132 2.49 9.14 20.97
N ASN A 133 1.61 8.28 21.46
CA ASN A 133 1.49 6.84 21.20
C ASN A 133 0.54 6.49 20.02
N ALA A 134 0.10 7.45 19.20
CA ALA A 134 -0.83 7.17 18.11
C ALA A 134 -0.27 6.21 17.05
N CYS A 135 1.04 6.26 16.81
CA CYS A 135 1.76 5.37 15.87
C CYS A 135 1.96 3.95 16.40
N LEU A 136 1.57 3.64 17.63
CA LEU A 136 1.80 2.33 18.25
C LEU A 136 0.71 1.29 17.94
N ASN A 137 -0.49 1.70 17.52
CA ASN A 137 -1.51 0.71 17.12
C ASN A 137 -1.09 0.07 15.78
N VAL A 138 -1.18 -1.25 15.71
CA VAL A 138 -0.87 -1.98 14.48
C VAL A 138 -1.94 -1.74 13.41
N VAL A 139 -3.23 -1.76 13.80
CA VAL A 139 -4.36 -1.49 12.90
C VAL A 139 -5.35 -0.53 13.54
N THR A 140 -5.89 0.39 12.74
CA THR A 140 -7.03 1.22 13.10
C THR A 140 -8.03 1.25 11.96
N ILE A 141 -9.33 1.29 12.25
CA ILE A 141 -10.40 1.15 11.25
C ILE A 141 -11.47 2.24 11.46
N GLN A 142 -12.01 2.76 10.36
CA GLN A 142 -13.23 3.56 10.38
C GLN A 142 -14.24 3.02 9.36
N ALA A 143 -15.45 2.73 9.82
CA ALA A 143 -16.59 2.44 8.97
C ALA A 143 -17.46 3.70 8.85
N SER A 144 -17.57 4.26 7.65
CA SER A 144 -18.30 5.47 7.36
C SER A 144 -19.54 5.13 6.53
N PHE A 145 -20.73 5.29 7.11
CA PHE A 145 -22.01 4.93 6.49
C PHE A 145 -22.59 6.12 5.75
N PHE A 146 -22.76 5.99 4.45
CA PHE A 146 -23.38 6.99 3.59
C PHE A 146 -24.90 7.00 3.75
N LYS A 147 -25.54 8.12 3.39
CA LYS A 147 -26.98 8.31 3.47
C LYS A 147 -27.79 7.25 2.71
N CYS A 148 -27.22 6.64 1.66
CA CYS A 148 -27.82 5.55 0.90
C CYS A 148 -27.65 4.15 1.53
N GLY A 149 -26.96 4.04 2.67
CA GLY A 149 -26.63 2.76 3.31
C GLY A 149 -25.38 2.09 2.77
N GLY A 150 -24.69 2.66 1.78
CA GLY A 150 -23.36 2.23 1.37
C GLY A 150 -22.31 2.53 2.46
N VAL A 151 -21.21 1.80 2.47
CA VAL A 151 -20.15 1.94 3.48
C VAL A 151 -18.79 2.17 2.85
N ALA A 152 -18.05 3.16 3.38
CA ALA A 152 -16.63 3.28 3.16
C ALA A 152 -15.88 2.70 4.36
N LEU A 153 -15.04 1.71 4.10
CA LEU A 153 -14.22 1.02 5.09
C LEU A 153 -12.78 1.54 4.95
N ALA A 154 -12.37 2.40 5.87
CA ALA A 154 -11.02 2.93 5.92
C ALA A 154 -10.18 2.14 6.93
N ILE A 155 -9.05 1.59 6.48
CA ILE A 155 -8.12 0.83 7.29
C ILE A 155 -6.75 1.51 7.24
N CYS A 156 -6.19 1.86 8.39
CA CYS A 156 -4.82 2.32 8.52
C CYS A 156 -4.02 1.22 9.20
N ALA A 157 -3.11 0.60 8.47
CA ALA A 157 -2.24 -0.47 8.95
C ALA A 157 -0.80 0.03 9.10
N SER A 158 -0.15 -0.30 10.22
CA SER A 158 1.26 0.05 10.42
C SER A 158 2.15 -0.76 9.49
N HIS A 159 2.93 -0.06 8.66
CA HIS A 159 3.87 -0.73 7.76
C HIS A 159 4.98 -1.48 8.51
N LYS A 160 5.13 -1.24 9.83
CA LYS A 160 6.15 -1.89 10.67
C LYS A 160 6.15 -3.41 10.57
N ILE A 161 4.96 -4.04 10.43
CA ILE A 161 4.79 -5.50 10.33
C ILE A 161 3.80 -5.92 9.25
N ILE A 162 3.25 -4.97 8.48
CA ILE A 162 2.20 -5.23 7.49
C ILE A 162 2.63 -4.66 6.15
N ASP A 163 3.04 -5.52 5.22
CA ASP A 163 3.20 -5.17 3.82
C ASP A 163 1.90 -5.38 3.02
N GLY A 164 1.92 -5.06 1.73
CA GLY A 164 0.73 -5.16 0.87
C GLY A 164 0.11 -6.56 0.85
N GLN A 165 0.91 -7.63 0.82
CA GLN A 165 0.39 -8.99 0.83
C GLN A 165 -0.20 -9.39 2.18
N THR A 166 0.47 -9.06 3.28
CA THR A 166 -0.02 -9.25 4.64
C THR A 166 -1.35 -8.52 4.85
N TYR A 167 -1.43 -7.28 4.37
CA TYR A 167 -2.61 -6.44 4.44
C TYR A 167 -3.81 -7.08 3.71
N ILE A 168 -3.64 -7.50 2.46
CA ILE A 168 -4.71 -8.12 1.67
C ILE A 168 -5.13 -9.46 2.25
N THR A 169 -4.19 -10.26 2.78
CA THR A 169 -4.50 -11.54 3.43
C THR A 169 -5.38 -11.32 4.67
N PHE A 170 -5.07 -10.32 5.49
CA PHE A 170 -5.91 -9.94 6.64
C PHE A 170 -7.31 -9.52 6.22
N LEU A 171 -7.44 -8.67 5.20
CA LEU A 171 -8.75 -8.19 4.73
C LEU A 171 -9.59 -9.31 4.12
N LYS A 172 -8.99 -10.19 3.31
CA LYS A 172 -9.70 -11.36 2.75
C LYS A 172 -10.18 -12.29 3.88
N ALA A 173 -9.34 -12.54 4.88
CA ALA A 173 -9.70 -13.32 6.04
C ALA A 173 -10.87 -12.70 6.81
N TRP A 174 -10.86 -11.39 7.03
CA TRP A 174 -11.97 -10.69 7.68
C TRP A 174 -13.26 -10.76 6.83
N ALA A 175 -13.16 -10.55 5.53
CA ALA A 175 -14.29 -10.65 4.61
C ALA A 175 -14.88 -12.08 4.56
N GLU A 176 -14.04 -13.12 4.53
CA GLU A 176 -14.47 -14.52 4.60
C GLU A 176 -15.16 -14.84 5.91
N THR A 177 -14.61 -14.38 7.04
CA THR A 177 -15.25 -14.50 8.36
C THR A 177 -16.62 -13.83 8.39
N THR A 178 -16.75 -12.66 7.77
CA THR A 178 -18.03 -11.93 7.65
C THR A 178 -19.10 -12.73 6.90
N ARG A 179 -18.68 -13.53 5.92
CA ARG A 179 -19.56 -14.42 5.14
C ARG A 179 -19.82 -15.78 5.78
N GLY A 180 -19.25 -16.06 6.95
CA GLY A 180 -19.44 -17.30 7.69
C GLY A 180 -18.42 -18.40 7.39
N PHE A 181 -17.36 -18.14 6.62
CA PHE A 181 -16.33 -19.11 6.25
C PHE A 181 -15.12 -19.15 7.21
N ALA A 182 -15.27 -18.63 8.43
CA ALA A 182 -14.18 -18.55 9.42
C ALA A 182 -13.51 -19.90 9.75
N MET A 183 -14.24 -21.01 9.62
CA MET A 183 -13.71 -22.36 9.93
C MET A 183 -12.84 -22.96 8.82
N GLU A 184 -12.91 -22.43 7.60
CA GLU A 184 -12.15 -22.92 6.43
C GLU A 184 -10.86 -22.09 6.19
N MET A 185 -10.64 -21.09 7.01
CA MET A 185 -9.54 -20.14 6.84
C MET A 185 -8.20 -20.77 7.22
N GLU A 186 -7.25 -20.77 6.30
CA GLU A 186 -5.87 -21.13 6.61
C GLU A 186 -5.27 -20.10 7.59
N CYS A 187 -4.67 -20.57 8.68
CA CYS A 187 -4.07 -19.71 9.70
C CYS A 187 -2.89 -18.90 9.11
N PRO A 188 -2.79 -17.61 9.45
CA PRO A 188 -1.63 -16.81 9.05
C PRO A 188 -0.34 -17.35 9.69
N PHE A 189 0.73 -17.38 8.91
CA PHE A 189 2.04 -17.81 9.39
C PHE A 189 2.89 -16.59 9.76
N PHE A 190 2.97 -16.26 11.04
CA PHE A 190 3.81 -15.16 11.54
C PHE A 190 5.26 -15.57 11.83
N LEU A 191 5.50 -16.86 12.09
CA LEU A 191 6.82 -17.36 12.48
C LEU A 191 7.87 -17.45 11.36
N PRO A 192 7.53 -17.84 10.11
CA PRO A 192 8.54 -18.04 9.07
C PRO A 192 9.41 -16.81 8.78
N SER A 193 8.84 -15.60 8.79
CA SER A 193 9.63 -14.40 8.53
C SER A 193 10.71 -14.17 9.59
N ASN A 194 10.39 -14.39 10.87
CA ASN A 194 11.35 -14.26 11.98
C ASN A 194 12.40 -15.37 11.98
N SER A 195 12.02 -16.59 11.56
CA SER A 195 12.96 -17.72 11.47
C SER A 195 13.93 -17.55 10.31
N LEU A 196 13.47 -16.99 9.20
CA LEU A 196 14.31 -16.77 8.03
C LEU A 196 15.17 -15.51 8.14
N PHE A 197 14.64 -14.47 8.75
CA PHE A 197 15.30 -13.19 8.93
C PHE A 197 15.30 -12.83 10.41
N PRO A 198 16.16 -13.48 11.25
CA PRO A 198 16.21 -13.24 12.68
C PRO A 198 16.45 -11.78 13.01
N GLN A 199 15.70 -11.26 13.99
CA GLN A 199 15.90 -9.89 14.47
C GLN A 199 17.33 -9.67 14.96
N ASN A 200 17.82 -8.42 14.81
CA ASN A 200 19.14 -8.07 15.31
C ASN A 200 19.10 -6.71 16.02
N ALA A 201 19.48 -6.68 17.31
CA ALA A 201 19.50 -5.46 18.10
C ALA A 201 20.64 -4.49 17.70
N ALA A 202 21.66 -4.99 16.98
CA ALA A 202 22.77 -4.17 16.50
C ALA A 202 22.45 -3.38 15.20
N LEU A 203 21.24 -3.56 14.64
CA LEU A 203 20.82 -2.79 13.47
C LEU A 203 20.83 -1.28 13.78
N PRO A 204 21.56 -0.44 13.01
CA PRO A 204 21.62 1.01 13.24
C PRO A 204 20.23 1.65 13.23
N GLU A 205 20.03 2.71 14.04
CA GLU A 205 18.72 3.35 14.19
C GLU A 205 18.22 4.05 12.91
N ASP A 206 19.14 4.55 12.13
CA ASP A 206 18.89 5.24 10.86
C ASP A 206 18.67 4.29 9.66
N SER A 207 18.82 2.97 9.84
CA SER A 207 18.65 1.97 8.77
C SER A 207 17.27 2.04 8.09
N THR A 208 16.24 2.50 8.81
CA THR A 208 14.90 2.71 8.23
C THR A 208 14.87 3.79 7.16
N LEU A 209 15.78 4.78 7.22
CA LEU A 209 15.88 5.86 6.22
C LEU A 209 16.41 5.36 4.88
N PHE A 210 17.16 4.25 4.87
CA PHE A 210 17.71 3.69 3.63
C PHE A 210 16.68 2.85 2.89
N MET A 211 15.82 2.14 3.61
CA MET A 211 14.70 1.43 2.98
C MET A 211 13.54 2.36 2.63
N TRP A 212 13.40 3.48 3.37
CA TRP A 212 12.34 4.46 3.19
C TRP A 212 12.92 5.86 3.24
N PRO A 213 13.56 6.33 2.16
CA PRO A 213 14.16 7.66 2.13
C PRO A 213 13.03 8.70 2.18
N LEU A 214 12.71 9.15 3.38
CA LEU A 214 11.84 10.31 3.59
C LEU A 214 12.63 11.54 3.18
N LEU A 215 12.47 11.97 1.95
CA LEU A 215 12.96 13.26 1.51
C LEU A 215 12.05 14.31 2.15
N LEU A 216 12.50 14.91 3.24
CA LEU A 216 11.85 16.06 3.86
C LEU A 216 11.96 17.27 2.91
N ASN A 217 11.20 17.24 1.85
CA ASN A 217 11.11 18.33 0.90
C ASN A 217 9.99 19.27 1.35
N GLN A 218 10.26 20.55 1.47
CA GLN A 218 9.27 21.58 1.86
C GLN A 218 8.42 22.04 0.66
N THR A 219 8.54 21.38 -0.49
CA THR A 219 7.76 21.69 -1.69
C THR A 219 6.35 21.13 -1.57
N LYS A 220 5.41 21.72 -2.29
CA LYS A 220 4.03 21.27 -2.38
C LYS A 220 3.93 20.07 -3.32
N PHE A 221 3.27 19.01 -2.88
CA PHE A 221 3.00 17.84 -3.67
C PHE A 221 1.52 17.74 -4.04
N VAL A 222 1.22 17.22 -5.20
CA VAL A 222 -0.15 16.97 -5.65
C VAL A 222 -0.28 15.55 -6.17
N THR A 223 -1.42 14.92 -5.88
CA THR A 223 -1.72 13.56 -6.32
C THR A 223 -2.74 13.57 -7.44
N ARG A 224 -2.50 12.74 -8.47
CA ARG A 224 -3.42 12.48 -9.57
C ARG A 224 -3.66 10.99 -9.73
N ARG A 225 -4.84 10.68 -10.22
CA ARG A 225 -5.25 9.33 -10.57
C ARG A 225 -5.26 9.17 -12.08
N LEU A 226 -4.50 8.19 -12.58
CA LEU A 226 -4.48 7.81 -13.98
C LEU A 226 -4.96 6.38 -14.15
N VAL A 227 -5.62 6.12 -15.27
CA VAL A 227 -6.10 4.79 -15.62
C VAL A 227 -5.50 4.36 -16.95
N PHE A 228 -4.89 3.18 -16.94
CA PHE A 228 -4.41 2.44 -18.10
C PHE A 228 -5.36 1.27 -18.32
N ASN A 229 -6.26 1.36 -19.29
CA ASN A 229 -7.17 0.26 -19.63
C ASN A 229 -6.44 -0.90 -20.34
N ALA A 230 -7.12 -2.03 -20.53
CA ALA A 230 -6.55 -3.24 -21.11
C ALA A 230 -5.94 -3.03 -22.50
N SER A 231 -6.60 -2.24 -23.38
CA SER A 231 -6.11 -1.95 -24.72
C SER A 231 -4.88 -1.07 -24.71
N ALA A 232 -4.88 -0.03 -23.86
CA ALA A 232 -3.72 0.83 -23.65
C ALA A 232 -2.51 0.07 -23.12
N LEU A 233 -2.72 -0.83 -22.13
CA LEU A 233 -1.66 -1.70 -21.61
C LEU A 233 -1.07 -2.61 -22.67
N THR A 234 -1.91 -3.18 -23.54
CA THR A 234 -1.46 -4.04 -24.65
C THR A 234 -0.59 -3.24 -25.61
N SER A 235 -1.04 -2.05 -26.02
CA SER A 235 -0.31 -1.16 -26.93
C SER A 235 0.98 -0.64 -26.30
N LEU A 236 0.95 -0.26 -25.01
CA LEU A 236 2.12 0.20 -24.27
C LEU A 236 3.18 -0.90 -24.14
N LYS A 237 2.79 -2.12 -23.80
CA LYS A 237 3.70 -3.26 -23.74
C LYS A 237 4.36 -3.52 -25.10
N ALA A 238 3.60 -3.46 -26.20
CA ALA A 238 4.15 -3.60 -27.54
C ALA A 238 5.18 -2.51 -27.86
N LYS A 239 4.87 -1.23 -27.53
CA LYS A 239 5.79 -0.10 -27.72
C LYS A 239 7.06 -0.21 -26.88
N ALA A 240 6.95 -0.72 -25.64
CA ALA A 240 8.06 -0.88 -24.73
C ALA A 240 8.88 -2.16 -24.97
N SER A 241 8.42 -3.04 -25.86
CA SER A 241 9.10 -4.28 -26.24
C SER A 241 10.31 -4.03 -27.13
N SER A 242 11.26 -4.96 -27.08
CA SER A 242 12.36 -5.05 -28.06
C SER A 242 12.43 -6.46 -28.63
N SER A 243 13.35 -6.69 -29.58
CA SER A 243 13.59 -8.03 -30.15
C SER A 243 14.04 -9.07 -29.11
N SER A 244 14.53 -8.62 -27.94
CA SER A 244 15.11 -9.46 -26.89
C SER A 244 14.21 -9.67 -25.68
N PHE A 245 13.15 -8.85 -25.50
CA PHE A 245 12.25 -9.00 -24.35
C PHE A 245 10.85 -8.44 -24.57
N PHE A 246 9.89 -8.96 -23.80
CA PHE A 246 8.52 -8.48 -23.71
C PHE A 246 8.23 -8.08 -22.24
N PRO A 247 7.88 -6.80 -21.95
CA PRO A 247 7.75 -6.31 -20.58
C PRO A 247 6.47 -6.83 -19.89
N SER A 248 6.52 -6.94 -18.55
CA SER A 248 5.33 -7.07 -17.72
C SER A 248 4.49 -5.78 -17.72
N ARG A 249 3.25 -5.84 -17.20
CA ARG A 249 2.40 -4.65 -17.01
C ARG A 249 3.11 -3.61 -16.14
N PHE A 250 3.72 -4.06 -15.03
CA PHE A 250 4.46 -3.20 -14.11
C PHE A 250 5.63 -2.49 -14.80
N GLU A 251 6.49 -3.23 -15.51
CA GLU A 251 7.65 -2.65 -16.19
C GLU A 251 7.25 -1.61 -17.23
N ALA A 252 6.22 -1.89 -18.04
CA ALA A 252 5.77 -1.00 -19.08
C ALA A 252 5.16 0.30 -18.53
N VAL A 253 4.27 0.20 -17.55
CA VAL A 253 3.61 1.36 -16.91
C VAL A 253 4.62 2.18 -16.11
N SER A 254 5.45 1.53 -15.29
CA SER A 254 6.49 2.22 -14.51
C SER A 254 7.51 2.93 -15.40
N GLY A 255 7.93 2.28 -16.50
CA GLY A 255 8.84 2.88 -17.47
C GLY A 255 8.26 4.12 -18.15
N LEU A 256 6.98 4.09 -18.54
CA LEU A 256 6.31 5.25 -19.14
C LEU A 256 6.16 6.39 -18.13
N ILE A 257 5.63 6.12 -16.93
CA ILE A 257 5.48 7.14 -15.89
C ILE A 257 6.84 7.75 -15.54
N TRP A 258 7.88 6.93 -15.39
CA TRP A 258 9.23 7.40 -15.11
C TRP A 258 9.77 8.30 -16.20
N LYS A 259 9.61 7.90 -17.48
CA LYS A 259 9.99 8.72 -18.65
C LYS A 259 9.32 10.09 -18.62
N CYS A 260 7.99 10.12 -18.49
CA CYS A 260 7.22 11.36 -18.49
C CYS A 260 7.53 12.24 -17.27
N ALA A 261 7.79 11.64 -16.09
CA ALA A 261 8.19 12.36 -14.88
C ALA A 261 9.59 13.00 -15.02
N ILE A 262 10.56 12.31 -15.66
CA ILE A 262 11.85 12.89 -16.01
C ILE A 262 11.68 14.09 -16.94
N SER A 263 10.88 13.94 -18.00
CA SER A 263 10.60 15.00 -18.96
C SER A 263 9.95 16.21 -18.28
N ALA A 264 8.95 15.99 -17.44
CA ALA A 264 8.26 17.03 -16.68
C ALA A 264 9.21 17.80 -15.76
N SER A 265 10.05 17.09 -15.00
CA SER A 265 11.02 17.72 -14.09
C SER A 265 12.10 18.49 -14.84
N ASN A 266 12.57 18.00 -15.98
CA ASN A 266 13.52 18.74 -16.81
C ASN A 266 12.90 20.03 -17.37
N SER A 267 11.62 19.98 -17.75
CA SER A 267 10.88 21.15 -18.25
C SER A 267 10.63 22.20 -17.17
N SER A 268 10.17 21.79 -16.00
CA SER A 268 9.85 22.69 -14.88
C SER A 268 11.09 23.34 -14.26
N GLN A 269 12.20 22.58 -14.16
CA GLN A 269 13.44 23.03 -13.53
C GLN A 269 14.46 23.66 -14.52
N GLY A 270 14.24 23.49 -15.83
CA GLY A 270 15.14 23.98 -16.87
C GLY A 270 16.55 23.35 -16.89
N THR A 271 16.73 22.23 -16.19
CA THR A 271 18.00 21.50 -16.09
C THR A 271 17.76 20.00 -16.19
N GLN A 272 18.65 19.31 -16.92
CA GLN A 272 18.65 17.87 -16.97
C GLN A 272 19.39 17.31 -15.76
N LYS A 273 18.72 16.42 -15.00
CA LYS A 273 19.29 15.78 -13.81
C LYS A 273 19.29 14.27 -13.96
N PRO A 274 20.20 13.56 -13.30
CA PRO A 274 20.08 12.12 -13.10
C PRO A 274 18.73 11.79 -12.45
N SER A 275 18.22 10.61 -12.70
CA SER A 275 16.96 10.15 -12.14
C SER A 275 17.10 8.78 -11.51
N VAL A 276 16.52 8.61 -10.33
CA VAL A 276 16.52 7.38 -9.53
C VAL A 276 15.10 6.92 -9.34
N LEU A 277 14.80 5.69 -9.79
CA LEU A 277 13.54 5.00 -9.54
C LEU A 277 13.78 3.88 -8.55
N SER A 278 13.12 3.91 -7.38
CA SER A 278 13.06 2.76 -6.49
C SER A 278 11.79 1.96 -6.70
N PHE A 279 11.86 0.65 -6.50
CA PHE A 279 10.73 -0.27 -6.64
C PHE A 279 10.83 -1.40 -5.62
N THR A 280 9.68 -1.99 -5.26
CA THR A 280 9.64 -3.10 -4.30
C THR A 280 9.52 -4.45 -5.01
N VAL A 281 10.29 -5.46 -4.55
CA VAL A 281 10.21 -6.84 -5.01
C VAL A 281 9.77 -7.75 -3.86
N ASN A 282 8.59 -8.38 -3.99
CA ASN A 282 8.06 -9.31 -3.02
C ASN A 282 8.81 -10.64 -3.07
N PHE A 283 9.27 -11.12 -1.92
CA PHE A 283 10.06 -12.34 -1.78
C PHE A 283 9.24 -13.63 -1.75
N ARG A 284 7.95 -13.54 -1.37
CA ARG A 284 7.14 -14.73 -1.00
C ARG A 284 7.13 -15.80 -2.06
N GLN A 285 6.88 -15.46 -3.32
CA GLN A 285 6.86 -16.45 -4.40
C GLN A 285 8.21 -17.13 -4.62
N LYS A 286 9.30 -16.41 -4.34
CA LYS A 286 10.67 -16.92 -4.48
C LYS A 286 11.07 -17.86 -3.33
N ILE A 287 10.56 -17.61 -2.11
CA ILE A 287 10.87 -18.39 -0.90
C ILE A 287 9.82 -19.48 -0.65
N PHE A 288 8.54 -19.15 -0.78
CA PHE A 288 7.40 -19.99 -0.40
C PHE A 288 6.42 -20.18 -1.57
N PRO A 289 6.76 -20.93 -2.64
CA PRO A 289 5.91 -21.03 -3.81
C PRO A 289 4.49 -21.55 -3.53
N SER A 290 4.32 -22.44 -2.55
CA SER A 290 3.05 -23.10 -2.25
C SER A 290 2.17 -22.38 -1.24
N VAL A 291 2.76 -21.62 -0.28
CA VAL A 291 2.02 -21.00 0.86
C VAL A 291 2.27 -19.51 0.98
N ASN A 292 2.77 -18.89 -0.06
CA ASN A 292 3.27 -17.52 -0.07
C ASN A 292 2.28 -16.49 0.48
N LYS A 293 0.99 -16.64 0.19
CA LYS A 293 -0.06 -15.67 0.58
C LYS A 293 -0.37 -15.64 2.08
N PHE A 294 0.01 -16.70 2.83
CA PHE A 294 -0.27 -16.81 4.27
C PHE A 294 0.92 -16.44 5.15
N VAL A 295 2.08 -16.17 4.57
CA VAL A 295 3.26 -15.76 5.32
C VAL A 295 3.20 -14.27 5.61
N MET A 296 3.14 -13.91 6.89
CA MET A 296 2.97 -12.53 7.38
C MET A 296 4.31 -11.84 7.60
N GLY A 297 4.28 -10.50 7.64
CA GLY A 297 5.44 -9.64 7.83
C GLY A 297 5.89 -8.95 6.54
N ASN A 298 6.90 -8.08 6.64
CA ASN A 298 7.49 -7.43 5.48
C ASN A 298 8.49 -8.38 4.80
N LEU A 299 8.09 -8.96 3.69
CA LEU A 299 8.91 -9.90 2.91
C LEU A 299 9.19 -9.33 1.53
N PHE A 300 9.93 -8.23 1.50
CA PHE A 300 10.33 -7.56 0.26
C PHE A 300 11.69 -6.87 0.41
N TRP A 301 12.26 -6.46 -0.71
CA TRP A 301 13.41 -5.58 -0.80
C TRP A 301 13.18 -4.49 -1.83
N ASN A 302 13.82 -3.34 -1.62
CA ASN A 302 13.81 -2.27 -2.61
C ASN A 302 14.96 -2.45 -3.59
N GLY A 303 14.64 -2.43 -4.87
CA GLY A 303 15.61 -2.27 -5.95
C GLY A 303 15.67 -0.82 -6.39
N VAL A 304 16.75 -0.46 -7.08
CA VAL A 304 16.99 0.89 -7.57
C VAL A 304 17.44 0.83 -9.02
N ALA A 305 16.74 1.57 -9.88
CA ALA A 305 17.09 1.78 -11.27
C ALA A 305 17.54 3.25 -11.45
N GLN A 306 18.62 3.48 -12.19
CA GLN A 306 19.20 4.81 -12.40
C GLN A 306 19.28 5.15 -13.88
N SER A 307 18.99 6.42 -14.21
CA SER A 307 19.13 6.97 -15.55
C SER A 307 19.95 8.25 -15.48
N GLY A 308 20.97 8.35 -16.34
CA GLY A 308 21.80 9.55 -16.44
C GLY A 308 21.08 10.73 -17.09
N PRO A 309 21.60 11.97 -16.96
CA PRO A 309 21.00 13.17 -17.51
C PRO A 309 20.91 13.14 -19.06
N ASP A 310 21.90 12.52 -19.71
CA ASP A 310 22.03 12.48 -21.18
C ASP A 310 21.30 11.30 -21.84
N THR A 311 20.75 10.40 -21.05
CA THR A 311 19.92 9.30 -21.56
C THR A 311 18.62 9.89 -22.05
N GLY A 312 18.61 10.36 -23.31
CA GLY A 312 17.38 10.65 -24.04
C GLY A 312 16.48 9.45 -23.87
N ALA A 313 15.43 9.60 -23.03
CA ALA A 313 14.78 8.48 -22.39
C ALA A 313 13.86 7.76 -23.38
N GLU A 314 14.42 6.92 -24.22
CA GLU A 314 13.63 5.98 -25.00
C GLU A 314 12.96 4.98 -24.06
N LEU A 315 11.67 4.82 -24.19
CA LEU A 315 10.84 4.00 -23.29
C LEU A 315 11.41 2.59 -23.10
N HIS A 316 11.79 1.92 -24.20
CA HIS A 316 12.33 0.55 -24.14
C HIS A 316 13.66 0.47 -23.38
N HIS A 317 14.44 1.56 -23.35
CA HIS A 317 15.70 1.61 -22.61
C HIS A 317 15.45 1.69 -21.10
N LEU A 318 14.59 2.60 -20.65
CA LEU A 318 14.20 2.70 -19.23
C LEU A 318 13.56 1.42 -18.71
N VAL A 319 12.68 0.81 -19.51
CA VAL A 319 12.06 -0.48 -19.18
C VAL A 319 13.11 -1.58 -19.06
N ARG A 320 14.13 -1.60 -19.91
CA ARG A 320 15.22 -2.56 -19.81
C ARG A 320 16.05 -2.36 -18.54
N ILE A 321 16.43 -1.11 -18.20
CA ILE A 321 17.14 -0.81 -16.95
C ILE A 321 16.34 -1.35 -15.76
N LEU A 322 15.04 -1.01 -15.69
CA LEU A 322 14.16 -1.46 -14.61
C LEU A 322 14.10 -3.00 -14.52
N ARG A 323 13.96 -3.69 -15.65
CA ARG A 323 13.93 -5.15 -15.73
C ARG A 323 15.24 -5.78 -15.25
N ASP A 324 16.36 -5.26 -15.70
CA ASP A 324 17.69 -5.75 -15.33
C ASP A 324 17.89 -5.65 -13.81
N GLU A 325 17.49 -4.52 -13.20
CA GLU A 325 17.55 -4.34 -11.75
C GLU A 325 16.57 -5.25 -10.97
N ILE A 326 15.34 -5.45 -11.46
CA ILE A 326 14.38 -6.40 -10.87
C ILE A 326 14.96 -7.82 -10.88
N SER A 327 15.67 -8.20 -11.95
CA SER A 327 16.22 -9.54 -12.11
C SER A 327 17.33 -9.88 -11.11
N LYS A 328 18.05 -8.86 -10.60
CA LYS A 328 19.11 -9.02 -9.59
C LYS A 328 18.59 -9.47 -8.23
N ILE A 329 17.32 -9.17 -7.92
CA ILE A 329 16.67 -9.59 -6.67
C ILE A 329 16.07 -10.98 -6.88
N ASP A 330 16.91 -11.96 -7.02
CA ASP A 330 16.57 -13.36 -7.25
C ASP A 330 16.59 -14.20 -5.96
N ARG A 331 16.52 -15.54 -6.10
CA ARG A 331 16.54 -16.44 -4.95
C ARG A 331 17.90 -16.43 -4.25
N ASP A 332 19.00 -16.33 -4.99
CA ASP A 332 20.35 -16.31 -4.43
C ASP A 332 20.59 -15.02 -3.64
N PHE A 333 20.15 -13.89 -4.18
CA PHE A 333 20.12 -12.60 -3.46
C PHE A 333 19.44 -12.73 -2.10
N ILE A 334 18.24 -13.35 -2.07
CA ILE A 334 17.45 -13.50 -0.85
C ILE A 334 18.12 -14.47 0.13
N SER A 335 18.64 -15.59 -0.37
CA SER A 335 19.24 -16.63 0.47
C SER A 335 20.46 -16.14 1.25
N GLN A 336 21.24 -15.22 0.67
CA GLN A 336 22.38 -14.60 1.34
C GLN A 336 22.01 -13.72 2.56
N MET A 337 20.76 -13.24 2.63
CA MET A 337 20.27 -12.42 3.75
C MET A 337 19.57 -13.25 4.82
N GLN A 338 19.42 -14.58 4.64
CA GLN A 338 18.72 -15.44 5.57
C GLN A 338 19.61 -15.97 6.69
N GLY A 339 18.97 -16.34 7.82
CA GLY A 339 19.61 -16.94 8.97
C GLY A 339 20.46 -15.94 9.78
N GLU A 340 21.17 -16.46 10.77
CA GLU A 340 21.99 -15.65 11.69
C GLU A 340 23.15 -14.92 10.98
N HIS A 341 23.69 -15.50 9.93
CA HIS A 341 24.78 -14.90 9.13
C HIS A 341 24.28 -13.86 8.11
N GLY A 342 22.98 -13.81 7.84
CA GLY A 342 22.40 -12.88 6.86
C GLY A 342 22.47 -11.42 7.26
N PHE A 343 22.63 -11.11 8.55
CA PHE A 343 22.67 -9.73 9.06
C PHE A 343 23.75 -8.87 8.37
N ALA A 344 24.98 -9.38 8.27
CA ALA A 344 26.07 -8.66 7.61
C ALA A 344 25.73 -8.34 6.15
N LYS A 345 25.07 -9.26 5.45
CA LYS A 345 24.64 -9.07 4.07
C LYS A 345 23.50 -8.06 3.96
N VAL A 346 22.58 -8.04 4.88
CA VAL A 346 21.53 -7.00 4.95
C VAL A 346 22.16 -5.62 5.12
N VAL A 347 23.13 -5.47 6.02
CA VAL A 347 23.84 -4.19 6.22
C VAL A 347 24.57 -3.75 4.95
N GLU A 348 25.31 -4.65 4.29
CA GLU A 348 25.97 -4.39 3.00
C GLU A 348 24.96 -3.90 1.94
N ARG A 349 23.82 -4.57 1.80
CA ARG A 349 22.76 -4.18 0.86
C ARG A 349 22.09 -2.84 1.20
N LEU A 350 22.01 -2.49 2.47
CA LEU A 350 21.52 -1.18 2.90
C LEU A 350 22.50 -0.06 2.53
N GLU A 351 23.81 -0.30 2.63
CA GLU A 351 24.81 0.66 2.18
C GLU A 351 24.77 0.86 0.66
N GLU A 352 24.58 -0.20 -0.13
CA GLU A 352 24.37 -0.10 -1.58
C GLU A 352 23.14 0.78 -1.92
N LEU A 353 22.02 0.60 -1.21
CA LEU A 353 20.83 1.46 -1.37
C LEU A 353 21.12 2.91 -0.98
N ARG A 354 21.81 3.10 0.15
CA ARG A 354 22.22 4.43 0.62
C ARG A 354 23.05 5.16 -0.40
N GLU A 355 24.06 4.52 -0.97
CA GLU A 355 24.91 5.11 -2.02
C GLU A 355 24.10 5.50 -3.25
N ALA A 356 23.15 4.65 -3.67
CA ALA A 356 22.25 4.93 -4.79
C ALA A 356 21.33 6.16 -4.54
N TYR A 357 20.95 6.41 -3.27
CA TYR A 357 20.10 7.54 -2.91
C TYR A 357 20.87 8.83 -2.62
N LEU A 358 22.16 8.75 -2.33
CA LEU A 358 22.99 9.91 -1.97
C LEU A 358 23.42 10.77 -3.15
N ASP A 359 23.06 10.43 -4.38
CA ASP A 359 23.24 11.33 -5.52
C ASP A 359 22.40 12.60 -5.31
N LYS A 360 23.01 13.60 -4.65
CA LYS A 360 22.36 14.86 -4.21
C LYS A 360 21.81 15.71 -5.34
N GLY A 361 22.06 15.31 -6.59
CA GLY A 361 21.56 16.00 -7.78
C GLY A 361 20.40 15.29 -8.47
N ALA A 362 20.12 14.05 -8.12
CA ALA A 362 19.14 13.21 -8.83
C ALA A 362 17.69 13.52 -8.43
N ASN A 363 16.79 13.39 -9.39
CA ASN A 363 15.36 13.33 -9.14
C ASN A 363 14.97 11.91 -8.69
N TYR A 364 14.26 11.80 -7.57
CA TYR A 364 13.92 10.53 -6.95
C TYR A 364 12.43 10.22 -7.08
N TYR A 365 12.10 8.98 -7.48
CA TYR A 365 10.74 8.47 -7.65
C TYR A 365 10.59 7.10 -6.98
N ALA A 366 9.63 6.96 -6.05
CA ALA A 366 9.34 5.69 -5.39
C ALA A 366 8.13 5.01 -6.03
N PHE A 367 8.28 3.77 -6.48
CA PHE A 367 7.21 2.96 -7.06
C PHE A 367 6.85 1.79 -6.16
N SER A 368 5.58 1.69 -5.83
CA SER A 368 5.02 0.54 -5.12
C SER A 368 3.83 -0.02 -5.89
N SER A 369 3.70 -1.34 -5.91
CA SER A 369 2.62 -2.00 -6.63
C SER A 369 1.94 -3.05 -5.77
N VAL A 370 0.61 -2.99 -5.72
CA VAL A 370 -0.27 -4.04 -5.18
C VAL A 370 -1.07 -4.73 -6.30
N CYS A 371 -0.65 -4.57 -7.55
CA CYS A 371 -1.23 -5.30 -8.67
C CYS A 371 -1.12 -6.81 -8.46
N ASN A 372 -2.13 -7.55 -8.88
CA ASN A 372 -2.30 -9.00 -8.71
C ASN A 372 -2.41 -9.46 -7.24
N ALA A 373 -2.51 -8.56 -6.25
CA ALA A 373 -2.78 -8.93 -4.87
C ALA A 373 -4.26 -9.25 -4.61
N GLY A 374 -5.15 -8.89 -5.54
CA GLY A 374 -6.60 -9.10 -5.43
C GLY A 374 -7.25 -8.11 -4.48
N ILE A 375 -6.86 -6.84 -4.57
CA ILE A 375 -7.41 -5.75 -3.73
C ILE A 375 -8.91 -5.55 -3.95
N TYR A 376 -9.42 -5.77 -5.17
CA TYR A 376 -10.84 -5.73 -5.50
C TYR A 376 -11.59 -7.05 -5.24
N GLU A 377 -10.93 -8.08 -4.68
CA GLU A 377 -11.56 -9.37 -4.34
C GLU A 377 -12.00 -9.45 -2.88
N VAL A 378 -11.85 -8.37 -2.13
CA VAL A 378 -12.28 -8.28 -0.72
C VAL A 378 -13.80 -8.10 -0.69
N ASP A 379 -14.55 -9.20 -0.55
CA ASP A 379 -16.02 -9.22 -0.53
C ASP A 379 -16.55 -9.62 0.85
N PHE A 380 -17.13 -8.65 1.55
CA PHE A 380 -17.76 -8.82 2.86
C PHE A 380 -19.19 -9.42 2.78
N GLY A 381 -19.61 -9.92 1.61
CA GLY A 381 -20.97 -10.39 1.34
C GLY A 381 -21.85 -9.34 0.66
N TRP A 382 -21.23 -8.25 0.21
CA TRP A 382 -21.91 -7.15 -0.51
C TRP A 382 -21.42 -7.03 -1.96
N GLY A 383 -20.60 -7.97 -2.42
CA GLY A 383 -19.90 -7.94 -3.70
C GLY A 383 -18.55 -7.25 -3.62
N LYS A 384 -17.91 -7.12 -4.78
CA LYS A 384 -16.61 -6.41 -4.90
C LYS A 384 -16.77 -4.93 -4.55
N PRO A 385 -15.73 -4.29 -3.98
CA PRO A 385 -15.75 -2.85 -3.75
C PRO A 385 -15.99 -2.10 -5.06
N ALA A 386 -16.77 -1.01 -5.00
CA ALA A 386 -16.97 -0.11 -6.12
C ALA A 386 -15.69 0.65 -6.46
N TRP A 387 -14.92 0.99 -5.42
CA TRP A 387 -13.62 1.64 -5.57
C TRP A 387 -12.72 1.33 -4.38
N VAL A 388 -11.41 1.32 -4.64
CA VAL A 388 -10.36 1.23 -3.61
C VAL A 388 -9.34 2.33 -3.87
N THR A 389 -8.96 3.07 -2.82
CA THR A 389 -7.97 4.16 -2.95
C THR A 389 -7.06 4.25 -1.74
N LEU A 390 -5.90 4.89 -1.92
CA LEU A 390 -4.93 5.20 -0.88
C LEU A 390 -4.89 6.72 -0.68
N PRO A 391 -5.69 7.28 0.24
CA PRO A 391 -5.75 8.73 0.44
C PRO A 391 -4.52 9.25 1.17
N GLY A 392 -4.03 10.42 0.77
CA GLY A 392 -3.19 11.24 1.61
C GLY A 392 -1.70 11.02 1.52
N THR A 393 -1.19 10.76 0.32
CA THR A 393 0.26 10.76 0.08
C THR A 393 0.82 12.13 -0.30
N ASP A 394 -0.04 13.11 -0.62
CA ASP A 394 0.32 14.43 -1.12
C ASP A 394 1.24 15.22 -0.17
N ASP A 395 0.78 15.71 0.96
CA ASP A 395 1.59 16.57 1.85
C ASP A 395 2.35 15.81 2.96
N SER A 396 2.13 14.48 3.11
CA SER A 396 2.60 13.74 4.27
C SER A 396 3.92 13.00 4.07
N LEU A 397 4.27 12.63 2.84
CA LEU A 397 5.49 11.87 2.55
C LEU A 397 6.63 12.74 2.02
N GLY A 398 6.34 13.94 1.49
CA GLY A 398 7.35 14.89 1.00
C GLY A 398 8.23 14.32 -0.12
N MET A 399 7.68 13.41 -0.95
CA MET A 399 8.43 12.72 -2.00
C MET A 399 7.55 12.39 -3.21
N ASN A 400 8.17 12.24 -4.38
CA ASN A 400 7.50 11.69 -5.55
C ASN A 400 7.22 10.20 -5.31
N VAL A 401 5.95 9.81 -5.28
CA VAL A 401 5.55 8.42 -5.04
C VAL A 401 4.43 7.99 -5.99
N ILE A 402 4.56 6.79 -6.50
CA ILE A 402 3.63 6.19 -7.44
C ILE A 402 3.13 4.86 -6.88
N PHE A 403 1.81 4.74 -6.70
CA PHE A 403 1.16 3.49 -6.33
C PHE A 403 0.41 2.92 -7.52
N LEU A 404 0.69 1.65 -7.86
CA LEU A 404 0.00 0.93 -8.92
C LEU A 404 -0.96 -0.10 -8.33
N LEU A 405 -2.22 -0.04 -8.76
CA LEU A 405 -3.29 -0.94 -8.36
C LEU A 405 -3.91 -1.58 -9.61
N ASP A 406 -4.53 -2.77 -9.48
CA ASP A 406 -5.41 -3.24 -10.54
C ASP A 406 -6.65 -2.36 -10.62
N THR A 407 -7.24 -2.20 -11.81
CA THR A 407 -8.60 -1.69 -11.96
C THR A 407 -9.62 -2.68 -11.38
N ARG A 408 -10.86 -2.26 -11.18
CA ARG A 408 -11.94 -3.13 -10.68
C ARG A 408 -12.18 -4.34 -11.56
N SER A 409 -12.07 -4.19 -12.88
CA SER A 409 -12.12 -5.30 -13.86
C SER A 409 -10.92 -6.26 -13.78
N GLY A 410 -9.78 -5.80 -13.27
CA GLY A 410 -8.55 -6.57 -13.09
C GLY A 410 -7.65 -6.64 -14.34
N ASP A 411 -8.07 -6.11 -15.46
CA ASP A 411 -7.34 -6.12 -16.74
C ASP A 411 -6.55 -4.84 -17.00
N GLY A 412 -6.89 -3.74 -16.32
CA GLY A 412 -6.21 -2.45 -16.36
C GLY A 412 -5.30 -2.21 -15.15
N ILE A 413 -4.64 -1.05 -15.15
CA ILE A 413 -3.88 -0.51 -14.02
C ILE A 413 -4.38 0.90 -13.71
N GLU A 414 -4.61 1.14 -12.43
CA GLU A 414 -4.83 2.45 -11.84
C GLU A 414 -3.54 2.91 -11.16
N ALA A 415 -3.07 4.10 -11.48
CA ALA A 415 -1.88 4.70 -10.91
C ALA A 415 -2.26 5.94 -10.09
N LEU A 416 -1.92 5.93 -8.81
CA LEU A 416 -1.96 7.12 -7.95
C LEU A 416 -0.56 7.74 -7.96
N ILE A 417 -0.42 8.89 -8.62
CA ILE A 417 0.86 9.54 -8.87
C ILE A 417 0.91 10.82 -8.07
N THR A 418 1.87 10.90 -7.16
CA THR A 418 2.18 12.09 -6.38
C THR A 418 3.51 12.66 -6.87
N LEU A 419 3.50 13.90 -7.36
CA LEU A 419 4.68 14.64 -7.79
C LEU A 419 4.68 16.03 -7.16
N VAL A 420 5.85 16.69 -7.21
CA VAL A 420 5.94 18.13 -6.96
C VAL A 420 4.97 18.87 -7.88
N GLU A 421 4.28 19.91 -7.37
CA GLU A 421 3.17 20.58 -8.09
C GLU A 421 3.60 21.12 -9.47
N GLU A 422 4.79 21.69 -9.57
CA GLU A 422 5.34 22.22 -10.81
C GLU A 422 5.62 21.11 -11.83
N ASP A 423 6.17 19.98 -11.39
CA ASP A 423 6.43 18.82 -12.25
C ASP A 423 5.11 18.18 -12.69
N MET A 424 4.11 18.09 -11.80
CA MET A 424 2.79 17.55 -12.14
C MET A 424 2.11 18.38 -13.23
N ALA A 425 2.23 19.70 -13.19
CA ALA A 425 1.62 20.58 -14.19
C ALA A 425 2.17 20.38 -15.62
N GLU A 426 3.43 19.93 -15.75
CA GLU A 426 4.02 19.52 -17.04
C GLU A 426 3.71 18.06 -17.36
N PHE A 427 3.72 17.18 -16.38
CA PHE A 427 3.43 15.76 -16.51
C PHE A 427 2.01 15.51 -17.08
N GLU A 428 1.01 16.28 -16.61
CA GLU A 428 -0.38 16.16 -17.07
C GLU A 428 -0.57 16.49 -18.57
N LYS A 429 0.37 17.21 -19.18
CA LYS A 429 0.32 17.64 -20.60
C LYS A 429 1.10 16.73 -21.52
N ASP A 430 1.85 15.76 -20.97
CA ASP A 430 2.74 14.91 -21.78
C ASP A 430 1.92 14.09 -22.79
N PRO A 431 2.15 14.30 -24.12
CA PRO A 431 1.34 13.64 -25.15
C PRO A 431 1.58 12.12 -25.22
N GLU A 432 2.75 11.64 -24.81
CA GLU A 432 3.03 10.22 -24.79
C GLU A 432 2.30 9.54 -23.62
N LEU A 433 2.21 10.19 -22.46
CA LEU A 433 1.39 9.72 -21.35
C LEU A 433 -0.08 9.64 -21.73
N LEU A 434 -0.62 10.72 -22.31
CA LEU A 434 -2.03 10.84 -22.70
C LEU A 434 -2.43 9.87 -23.85
N ALA A 435 -1.46 9.34 -24.59
CA ALA A 435 -1.71 8.31 -25.60
C ALA A 435 -2.05 6.93 -24.98
N PHE A 436 -1.71 6.68 -23.70
CA PHE A 436 -1.90 5.39 -23.03
C PHE A 436 -2.68 5.48 -21.74
N ALA A 437 -2.86 6.66 -21.17
CA ALA A 437 -3.55 6.84 -19.90
C ALA A 437 -4.54 7.98 -19.95
N SER A 438 -5.62 7.86 -19.18
CA SER A 438 -6.57 8.93 -18.95
C SER A 438 -6.52 9.40 -17.49
N PHE A 439 -6.70 10.71 -17.30
CA PHE A 439 -6.94 11.27 -15.97
C PHE A 439 -8.42 11.09 -15.64
N GLU A 440 -8.70 10.09 -14.83
CA GLU A 440 -10.06 9.75 -14.44
C GLU A 440 -10.42 10.42 -13.12
N GLN A 441 -11.53 11.13 -13.10
CA GLN A 441 -12.07 11.71 -11.88
C GLN A 441 -13.02 10.73 -11.19
N SER A 442 -13.92 10.11 -11.93
CA SER A 442 -14.88 9.16 -11.40
C SER A 442 -14.38 7.71 -11.47
N PRO A 443 -14.39 6.95 -10.36
CA PRO A 443 -14.15 5.50 -10.42
C PRO A 443 -15.35 4.70 -10.94
N LEU A 444 -16.51 5.34 -11.17
CA LEU A 444 -17.73 4.67 -11.64
C LEU A 444 -17.78 4.51 -13.17
N GLU A 445 -16.92 5.19 -13.92
CA GLU A 445 -16.90 5.22 -15.38
C GLU A 445 -15.96 4.17 -16.01
N ILE A 446 -15.39 3.27 -15.22
CA ILE A 446 -14.34 2.33 -15.65
C ILE A 446 -14.86 0.91 -15.94
N ASP A 447 -16.17 0.70 -15.92
CA ASP A 447 -16.78 -0.61 -16.23
C ASP A 447 -17.02 -0.82 -17.73
#